data_d61ce6aeaaed0b085afc4e5d8f0523ba
#
_entry.id   d61ce6aeaaed0b085afc4e5d8f0523ba
#
_cell.length_a   1.000
_cell.length_b   1.000
_cell.length_c   1.000
_cell.angle_alpha   90.00
_cell.angle_beta   90.00
_cell.angle_gamma   90.00
#
_symmetry.space_group_name_H-M   'P 1'
#
loop_
_entity.id
_entity.type
_entity.pdbx_description
1 polymer ?
#
loop_
_entity_poly.entity_id
_entity_poly.type
_entity_poly.pdbx_seq_one_letter_code
_entity_poly.pdbx_strand_id
1 'polypeptide(L)'
;KDMLVFVGVPLVVDAKLYNVAAALCRGEILGLTTKTFLPNYGEFYEMRQFTAGPDVPGEILFNGKKVPFGPGLLFQASSMEELIVSAEICEDVWSPIPPSIRAAMEGATVIVNCSASDETIGKDSYRRELIKGQSARLIAGYIYANAGEGESTTDLVFGGHNLIAENGSILAEAKRFENQIIYTELDIKRIVGERRKNTTFTMEKEKVLPRISFPLDVCETKLTREFPKKPFVPQDEKERALRCEEILTIQAMGLKKRLLHTHANTAVVGISGGLDSTLALIVTAKAFDMIGKDKKEILAITMPCFGTTDRTYRNACKMAEQLGATLREVKIADSVSLHFQDIGHDPKD
;
A
#
# COMPACT_ATOMS: atom_id res chain seq x y z
N LYS A 1 -23.85 3.10 -18.54
CA LYS A 1 -23.52 3.43 -19.95
C LYS A 1 -22.05 3.84 -20.11
N ASP A 2 -21.42 4.41 -19.09
CA ASP A 2 -20.07 5.01 -19.14
C ASP A 2 -19.04 4.17 -18.40
N MET A 3 -19.21 2.86 -18.42
CA MET A 3 -18.32 1.90 -17.78
C MET A 3 -17.24 1.46 -18.78
N LEU A 4 -15.98 1.47 -18.35
CA LEU A 4 -14.90 0.79 -19.05
C LEU A 4 -14.90 -0.69 -18.62
N VAL A 5 -15.09 -1.58 -19.58
CA VAL A 5 -15.20 -3.03 -19.35
C VAL A 5 -14.10 -3.75 -20.07
N PHE A 6 -13.46 -4.74 -19.42
CA PHE A 6 -12.49 -5.62 -20.04
C PHE A 6 -13.04 -7.05 -20.11
N VAL A 7 -12.95 -7.65 -21.30
CA VAL A 7 -13.46 -9.01 -21.57
C VAL A 7 -12.39 -9.82 -22.28
N GLY A 8 -12.11 -11.03 -21.79
CA GLY A 8 -11.21 -11.98 -22.47
C GLY A 8 -11.84 -12.51 -23.75
N VAL A 9 -11.10 -12.48 -24.85
CA VAL A 9 -11.57 -12.93 -26.17
C VAL A 9 -10.44 -13.63 -26.93
N PRO A 10 -10.65 -14.83 -27.49
CA PRO A 10 -9.76 -15.37 -28.51
C PRO A 10 -9.97 -14.62 -29.83
N LEU A 11 -8.90 -14.11 -30.44
CA LEU A 11 -8.98 -13.30 -31.66
C LEU A 11 -8.00 -13.79 -32.72
N VAL A 12 -8.48 -14.00 -33.93
CA VAL A 12 -7.67 -14.33 -35.09
C VAL A 12 -7.27 -13.04 -35.80
N VAL A 13 -5.96 -12.82 -35.94
CA VAL A 13 -5.37 -11.72 -36.74
C VAL A 13 -4.26 -12.31 -37.63
N ASP A 14 -4.32 -12.09 -38.93
CA ASP A 14 -3.32 -12.57 -39.90
C ASP A 14 -3.02 -14.09 -39.73
N ALA A 15 -4.06 -14.91 -39.64
CA ALA A 15 -3.99 -16.36 -39.48
C ALA A 15 -3.33 -16.84 -38.18
N LYS A 16 -3.13 -15.96 -37.18
CA LYS A 16 -2.66 -16.30 -35.83
C LYS A 16 -3.75 -16.07 -34.81
N LEU A 17 -3.86 -16.94 -33.81
CA LEU A 17 -4.80 -16.82 -32.71
C LEU A 17 -4.11 -16.15 -31.53
N TYR A 18 -4.73 -15.09 -31.00
CA TYR A 18 -4.26 -14.32 -29.86
C TYR A 18 -5.25 -14.41 -28.69
N ASN A 19 -4.71 -14.48 -27.47
CA ASN A 19 -5.47 -14.27 -26.25
C ASN A 19 -5.49 -12.76 -25.96
N VAL A 20 -6.68 -12.17 -25.91
CA VAL A 20 -6.87 -10.71 -25.91
C VAL A 20 -7.80 -10.30 -24.79
N ALA A 21 -7.51 -9.21 -24.12
CA ALA A 21 -8.44 -8.45 -23.29
C ALA A 21 -8.99 -7.26 -24.10
N ALA A 22 -10.25 -7.33 -24.49
CA ALA A 22 -10.94 -6.26 -25.22
C ALA A 22 -11.44 -5.20 -24.23
N ALA A 23 -11.03 -3.96 -24.42
CA ALA A 23 -11.53 -2.81 -23.68
C ALA A 23 -12.75 -2.23 -24.37
N LEU A 24 -13.86 -2.21 -23.66
CA LEU A 24 -15.18 -1.80 -24.17
C LEU A 24 -15.69 -0.58 -23.40
N CYS A 25 -16.21 0.42 -24.12
CA CYS A 25 -16.90 1.55 -23.52
C CYS A 25 -18.00 2.04 -24.46
N ARG A 26 -19.21 2.29 -23.93
CA ARG A 26 -20.37 2.80 -24.69
C ARG A 26 -20.71 2.00 -25.98
N GLY A 27 -20.44 0.70 -25.97
CA GLY A 27 -20.69 -0.17 -27.12
C GLY A 27 -19.60 -0.16 -28.19
N GLU A 28 -18.49 0.56 -27.97
CA GLU A 28 -17.33 0.60 -28.84
C GLU A 28 -16.17 -0.22 -28.26
N ILE A 29 -15.37 -0.83 -29.14
CA ILE A 29 -14.10 -1.45 -28.78
C ILE A 29 -13.03 -0.37 -28.85
N LEU A 30 -12.45 -0.04 -27.72
CA LEU A 30 -11.43 0.98 -27.61
C LEU A 30 -10.02 0.47 -27.93
N GLY A 31 -9.76 -0.81 -27.64
CA GLY A 31 -8.48 -1.43 -27.86
C GLY A 31 -8.48 -2.89 -27.47
N LEU A 32 -7.50 -3.62 -27.94
CA LEU A 32 -7.35 -5.07 -27.81
C LEU A 32 -5.97 -5.37 -27.23
N THR A 33 -5.89 -5.49 -25.91
CA THR A 33 -4.63 -5.81 -25.21
C THR A 33 -4.31 -7.28 -25.37
N THR A 34 -3.16 -7.61 -25.93
CA THR A 34 -2.72 -9.00 -26.14
C THR A 34 -1.96 -9.54 -24.95
N LYS A 35 -2.11 -10.85 -24.67
CA LYS A 35 -1.29 -11.56 -23.71
C LYS A 35 0.16 -11.64 -24.19
N THR A 36 1.10 -11.34 -23.30
CA THR A 36 2.54 -11.34 -23.59
C THR A 36 3.18 -12.69 -23.31
N PHE A 37 2.89 -13.26 -22.13
CA PHE A 37 3.48 -14.53 -21.68
C PHE A 37 2.46 -15.65 -21.75
N LEU A 38 2.76 -16.66 -22.56
CA LEU A 38 1.92 -17.84 -22.75
C LEU A 38 2.49 -19.00 -21.91
N PRO A 39 1.80 -19.48 -20.84
CA PRO A 39 2.27 -20.62 -20.09
C PRO A 39 2.22 -21.90 -20.93
N ASN A 40 3.35 -22.62 -20.94
CA ASN A 40 3.49 -23.88 -21.64
C ASN A 40 4.33 -24.88 -20.81
N TYR A 41 3.94 -25.07 -19.58
CA TYR A 41 4.58 -25.91 -18.58
C TYR A 41 3.53 -26.47 -17.61
N GLY A 42 3.86 -27.58 -16.92
CA GLY A 42 2.94 -28.24 -16.01
C GLY A 42 1.64 -28.63 -16.69
N GLU A 43 0.55 -28.15 -16.16
CA GLU A 43 -0.82 -28.34 -16.67
C GLU A 43 -1.17 -27.40 -17.85
N PHE A 44 -0.32 -26.42 -18.16
CA PHE A 44 -0.59 -25.44 -19.20
C PHE A 44 0.07 -25.80 -20.54
N TYR A 45 -0.67 -25.59 -21.63
CA TYR A 45 -0.22 -25.83 -23.00
C TYR A 45 -0.74 -24.79 -23.98
N GLU A 46 -0.80 -23.53 -23.55
CA GLU A 46 -1.42 -22.41 -24.29
C GLU A 46 -0.73 -22.13 -25.63
N MET A 47 0.59 -22.35 -25.72
CA MET A 47 1.36 -22.17 -26.96
C MET A 47 0.98 -23.14 -28.09
N ARG A 48 0.19 -24.20 -27.81
CA ARG A 48 -0.33 -25.09 -28.86
C ARG A 48 -1.31 -24.38 -29.79
N GLN A 49 -2.01 -23.39 -29.27
CA GLN A 49 -3.10 -22.70 -30.00
C GLN A 49 -2.87 -21.23 -30.15
N PHE A 50 -2.31 -20.56 -29.14
CA PHE A 50 -2.15 -19.12 -29.09
C PHE A 50 -0.73 -18.68 -29.45
N THR A 51 -0.67 -17.51 -30.04
CA THR A 51 0.58 -16.77 -30.32
C THR A 51 0.70 -15.64 -29.29
N ALA A 52 1.91 -15.39 -28.79
CA ALA A 52 2.20 -14.23 -27.96
C ALA A 52 1.93 -12.93 -28.73
N GLY A 53 1.51 -11.90 -28.01
CA GLY A 53 1.32 -10.58 -28.59
C GLY A 53 2.57 -10.03 -29.28
N PRO A 54 2.43 -9.04 -30.16
CA PRO A 54 3.58 -8.40 -30.80
C PRO A 54 4.42 -7.65 -29.74
N ASP A 55 5.72 -7.49 -30.02
CA ASP A 55 6.61 -6.74 -29.11
C ASP A 55 6.25 -5.26 -29.01
N VAL A 56 5.70 -4.71 -30.09
CA VAL A 56 5.29 -3.31 -30.18
C VAL A 56 3.81 -3.24 -30.53
N PRO A 57 3.01 -2.49 -29.78
CA PRO A 57 1.60 -2.31 -30.10
C PRO A 57 1.41 -1.56 -31.43
N GLY A 58 0.37 -1.91 -32.15
CA GLY A 58 0.00 -1.32 -33.42
C GLY A 58 -1.52 -1.17 -33.56
N GLU A 59 -2.02 -1.20 -34.78
CA GLU A 59 -3.46 -1.18 -35.09
C GLU A 59 -3.82 -2.35 -35.98
N ILE A 60 -5.03 -2.87 -35.82
CA ILE A 60 -5.63 -3.85 -36.75
C ILE A 60 -6.95 -3.32 -37.28
N LEU A 61 -7.36 -3.84 -38.44
CA LEU A 61 -8.69 -3.58 -38.97
C LEU A 61 -9.66 -4.60 -38.36
N PHE A 62 -10.59 -4.15 -37.51
CA PHE A 62 -11.59 -4.97 -36.89
C PHE A 62 -12.99 -4.40 -37.18
N ASN A 63 -13.87 -5.18 -37.82
CA ASN A 63 -15.19 -4.73 -38.25
C ASN A 63 -15.19 -3.40 -39.01
N GLY A 64 -14.22 -3.21 -39.91
CA GLY A 64 -14.09 -2.00 -40.75
C GLY A 64 -13.54 -0.78 -39.99
N LYS A 65 -13.15 -0.89 -38.73
CA LYS A 65 -12.55 0.18 -37.91
C LYS A 65 -11.10 -0.19 -37.58
N LYS A 66 -10.23 0.81 -37.53
CA LYS A 66 -8.89 0.66 -36.97
C LYS A 66 -8.97 0.62 -35.44
N VAL A 67 -8.45 -0.43 -34.84
CA VAL A 67 -8.48 -0.64 -33.40
C VAL A 67 -7.03 -0.87 -32.91
N PRO A 68 -6.58 -0.17 -31.85
CA PRO A 68 -5.29 -0.43 -31.20
C PRO A 68 -5.19 -1.89 -30.75
N PHE A 69 -4.06 -2.53 -31.08
CA PHE A 69 -3.81 -3.94 -30.83
C PHE A 69 -2.37 -4.16 -30.35
N GLY A 70 -2.20 -4.85 -29.24
CA GLY A 70 -0.87 -5.18 -28.69
C GLY A 70 -0.81 -5.07 -27.17
N PRO A 71 0.35 -5.33 -26.55
CA PRO A 71 0.52 -5.22 -25.11
C PRO A 71 0.58 -3.76 -24.66
N GLY A 72 0.23 -3.51 -23.38
CA GLY A 72 0.50 -2.24 -22.73
C GLY A 72 -0.35 -1.05 -23.18
N LEU A 73 -1.52 -1.27 -23.77
CA LEU A 73 -2.44 -0.18 -24.11
C LEU A 73 -2.87 0.58 -22.85
N LEU A 74 -2.86 1.92 -22.89
CA LEU A 74 -3.23 2.80 -21.82
C LEU A 74 -4.58 3.48 -22.11
N PHE A 75 -5.57 3.24 -21.27
CA PHE A 75 -6.92 3.81 -21.38
C PHE A 75 -7.05 4.95 -20.37
N GLN A 76 -7.08 6.20 -20.84
CA GLN A 76 -7.12 7.39 -20.01
C GLN A 76 -8.52 8.01 -19.98
N ALA A 77 -9.04 8.25 -18.79
CA ALA A 77 -10.33 8.93 -18.63
C ALA A 77 -10.24 10.40 -19.09
N SER A 78 -11.21 10.85 -19.89
CA SER A 78 -11.22 12.21 -20.45
C SER A 78 -11.45 13.30 -19.39
N SER A 79 -12.14 12.99 -18.30
CA SER A 79 -12.50 13.92 -17.23
C SER A 79 -11.64 13.79 -15.97
N MET A 80 -10.74 12.80 -15.92
CA MET A 80 -9.84 12.55 -14.80
C MET A 80 -8.50 12.02 -15.35
N GLU A 81 -7.59 12.93 -15.67
CA GLU A 81 -6.33 12.61 -16.34
C GLU A 81 -5.46 11.60 -15.57
N GLU A 82 -5.58 11.57 -14.24
CA GLU A 82 -4.86 10.64 -13.39
C GLU A 82 -5.42 9.20 -13.43
N LEU A 83 -6.63 9.01 -13.92
CA LEU A 83 -7.21 7.68 -14.08
C LEU A 83 -6.77 7.10 -15.42
N ILE A 84 -5.73 6.29 -15.38
CA ILE A 84 -5.20 5.57 -16.53
C ILE A 84 -5.23 4.08 -16.20
N VAL A 85 -5.96 3.33 -17.01
CA VAL A 85 -6.14 1.88 -16.85
C VAL A 85 -5.31 1.15 -17.90
N SER A 86 -4.65 0.07 -17.52
CA SER A 86 -4.00 -0.87 -18.44
C SER A 86 -4.40 -2.29 -18.12
N ALA A 87 -4.42 -3.14 -19.13
CA ALA A 87 -4.73 -4.56 -18.96
C ALA A 87 -3.50 -5.43 -19.15
N GLU A 88 -3.46 -6.54 -18.41
CA GLU A 88 -2.60 -7.69 -18.63
C GLU A 88 -3.42 -8.98 -18.44
N ILE A 89 -2.91 -10.13 -18.86
CA ILE A 89 -3.72 -11.35 -18.91
C ILE A 89 -3.04 -12.49 -18.18
N CYS A 90 -3.68 -12.97 -17.13
CA CYS A 90 -3.34 -14.20 -16.40
C CYS A 90 -1.83 -14.30 -16.11
N GLU A 91 -1.11 -15.15 -16.86
CA GLU A 91 0.33 -15.43 -16.71
C GLU A 91 1.21 -14.18 -16.74
N ASP A 92 0.77 -13.11 -17.36
CA ASP A 92 1.54 -11.87 -17.42
C ASP A 92 1.98 -11.40 -16.04
N VAL A 93 1.11 -11.48 -15.02
CA VAL A 93 1.46 -11.06 -13.64
C VAL A 93 2.38 -12.04 -12.92
N TRP A 94 2.44 -13.31 -13.35
CA TRP A 94 3.29 -14.34 -12.75
C TRP A 94 4.72 -14.29 -13.32
N SER A 95 4.92 -13.61 -14.44
CA SER A 95 6.22 -13.45 -15.06
C SER A 95 7.17 -12.59 -14.20
N PRO A 96 8.50 -12.76 -14.33
CA PRO A 96 9.48 -11.93 -13.59
C PRO A 96 9.35 -10.43 -13.88
N ILE A 97 8.94 -10.05 -15.09
CA ILE A 97 8.75 -8.66 -15.53
C ILE A 97 7.35 -8.54 -16.14
N PRO A 98 6.30 -8.38 -15.33
CA PRO A 98 4.94 -8.20 -15.83
C PRO A 98 4.80 -6.94 -16.71
N PRO A 99 3.96 -6.98 -17.77
CA PRO A 99 3.68 -5.82 -18.61
C PRO A 99 3.16 -4.61 -17.83
N SER A 100 2.46 -4.83 -16.73
CA SER A 100 1.97 -3.80 -15.81
C SER A 100 3.08 -2.92 -15.23
N ILE A 101 4.34 -3.39 -15.14
CA ILE A 101 5.46 -2.57 -14.68
C ILE A 101 5.64 -1.39 -15.63
N ARG A 102 5.79 -1.68 -16.93
CA ARG A 102 5.97 -0.63 -17.94
C ARG A 102 4.75 0.28 -18.02
N ALA A 103 3.54 -0.30 -18.00
CA ALA A 103 2.31 0.47 -18.01
C ALA A 103 2.25 1.47 -16.84
N ALA A 104 2.62 1.05 -15.63
CA ALA A 104 2.66 1.92 -14.45
C ALA A 104 3.74 3.01 -14.55
N MET A 105 4.92 2.68 -15.07
CA MET A 105 6.00 3.66 -15.31
C MET A 105 5.63 4.68 -16.40
N GLU A 106 4.75 4.32 -17.33
CA GLU A 106 4.18 5.24 -18.32
C GLU A 106 2.88 5.91 -17.85
N GLY A 107 2.44 5.66 -16.62
CA GLY A 107 1.38 6.41 -15.95
C GLY A 107 0.13 5.65 -15.59
N ALA A 108 -0.01 4.36 -15.92
CA ALA A 108 -1.18 3.59 -15.49
C ALA A 108 -1.31 3.60 -13.96
N THR A 109 -2.46 4.01 -13.45
CA THR A 109 -2.80 4.03 -12.03
C THR A 109 -3.66 2.86 -11.61
N VAL A 110 -4.28 2.19 -12.58
CA VAL A 110 -5.09 0.98 -12.37
C VAL A 110 -4.64 -0.09 -13.36
N ILE A 111 -4.40 -1.29 -12.86
CA ILE A 111 -4.14 -2.48 -13.66
C ILE A 111 -5.33 -3.42 -13.53
N VAL A 112 -5.79 -3.96 -14.66
CA VAL A 112 -6.80 -5.02 -14.69
C VAL A 112 -6.18 -6.29 -15.24
N ASN A 113 -6.52 -7.44 -14.68
CA ASN A 113 -6.05 -8.75 -15.14
C ASN A 113 -7.24 -9.67 -15.36
N CYS A 114 -7.46 -10.04 -16.62
CA CYS A 114 -8.42 -11.07 -17.01
C CYS A 114 -7.74 -12.42 -16.93
N SER A 115 -8.12 -13.26 -15.98
CA SER A 115 -7.41 -14.49 -15.64
C SER A 115 -8.29 -15.73 -15.69
N ALA A 116 -7.68 -16.83 -16.10
CA ALA A 116 -8.18 -18.19 -15.91
C ALA A 116 -7.09 -19.01 -15.20
N SER A 117 -6.80 -18.62 -13.96
CA SER A 117 -5.83 -19.30 -13.12
C SER A 117 -6.54 -20.41 -12.35
N ASP A 118 -6.05 -21.64 -12.51
CA ASP A 118 -6.56 -22.83 -11.86
C ASP A 118 -6.33 -22.82 -10.34
N GLU A 119 -6.99 -23.74 -9.67
CA GLU A 119 -6.83 -23.95 -8.23
C GLU A 119 -5.99 -25.19 -7.94
N THR A 120 -4.89 -24.97 -7.23
CA THR A 120 -4.09 -26.00 -6.58
C THR A 120 -3.94 -25.66 -5.09
N ILE A 121 -3.54 -26.64 -4.27
CA ILE A 121 -3.42 -26.42 -2.83
C ILE A 121 -2.38 -25.34 -2.53
N GLY A 122 -2.80 -24.28 -1.83
CA GLY A 122 -1.94 -23.15 -1.43
C GLY A 122 -1.74 -22.08 -2.49
N LYS A 123 -2.22 -22.26 -3.73
CA LYS A 123 -2.10 -21.26 -4.80
C LYS A 123 -2.90 -19.99 -4.53
N ASP A 124 -3.99 -20.10 -3.81
CA ASP A 124 -4.79 -18.95 -3.37
C ASP A 124 -4.00 -17.95 -2.54
N SER A 125 -3.26 -18.46 -1.55
CA SER A 125 -2.42 -17.63 -0.68
C SER A 125 -1.30 -16.98 -1.48
N TYR A 126 -0.63 -17.73 -2.37
CA TYR A 126 0.40 -17.20 -3.25
C TYR A 126 -0.16 -16.13 -4.21
N ARG A 127 -1.31 -16.40 -4.86
CA ARG A 127 -2.02 -15.45 -5.73
C ARG A 127 -2.34 -14.16 -4.99
N ARG A 128 -2.86 -14.28 -3.78
CA ARG A 128 -3.21 -13.14 -2.93
C ARG A 128 -1.99 -12.27 -2.61
N GLU A 129 -0.88 -12.86 -2.20
CA GLU A 129 0.35 -12.12 -1.91
C GLU A 129 0.99 -11.55 -3.19
N LEU A 130 0.90 -12.24 -4.33
CA LEU A 130 1.37 -11.75 -5.62
C LEU A 130 0.62 -10.47 -6.04
N ILE A 131 -0.71 -10.48 -6.03
CA ILE A 131 -1.54 -9.34 -6.42
C ILE A 131 -1.34 -8.17 -5.45
N LYS A 132 -1.32 -8.44 -4.15
CA LYS A 132 -1.01 -7.46 -3.12
C LYS A 132 0.38 -6.85 -3.33
N GLY A 133 1.40 -7.68 -3.55
CA GLY A 133 2.78 -7.24 -3.78
C GLY A 133 2.94 -6.45 -5.07
N GLN A 134 2.27 -6.85 -6.15
CA GLN A 134 2.30 -6.12 -7.41
C GLN A 134 1.62 -4.74 -7.29
N SER A 135 0.46 -4.66 -6.64
CA SER A 135 -0.19 -3.37 -6.38
C SER A 135 0.69 -2.42 -5.54
N ALA A 136 1.42 -2.95 -4.55
CA ALA A 136 2.37 -2.18 -3.73
C ALA A 136 3.58 -1.70 -4.55
N ARG A 137 4.20 -2.58 -5.33
CA ARG A 137 5.36 -2.26 -6.17
C ARG A 137 5.04 -1.17 -7.18
N LEU A 138 3.87 -1.24 -7.80
CA LEU A 138 3.41 -0.29 -8.80
C LEU A 138 2.79 0.98 -8.20
N ILE A 139 2.53 1.00 -6.90
CA ILE A 139 1.72 2.04 -6.23
C ILE A 139 0.46 2.27 -7.08
N ALA A 140 -0.36 1.24 -7.21
CA ALA A 140 -1.49 1.22 -8.14
C ALA A 140 -2.69 0.46 -7.54
N GLY A 141 -3.87 0.72 -8.11
CA GLY A 141 -4.99 -0.20 -8.02
C GLY A 141 -4.72 -1.43 -8.90
N TYR A 142 -5.05 -2.62 -8.39
CA TYR A 142 -4.93 -3.86 -9.14
C TYR A 142 -6.22 -4.66 -9.02
N ILE A 143 -6.86 -4.92 -10.16
CA ILE A 143 -8.13 -5.65 -10.24
C ILE A 143 -7.86 -6.97 -10.94
N TYR A 144 -8.02 -8.07 -10.22
CA TYR A 144 -7.81 -9.42 -10.70
C TYR A 144 -9.15 -10.14 -10.80
N ALA A 145 -9.58 -10.45 -12.00
CA ALA A 145 -10.81 -11.19 -12.27
C ALA A 145 -10.47 -12.60 -12.75
N ASN A 146 -10.85 -13.61 -11.99
CA ASN A 146 -10.51 -15.01 -12.27
C ASN A 146 -11.73 -15.81 -12.74
N ALA A 147 -11.51 -16.75 -13.63
CA ALA A 147 -12.48 -17.76 -14.02
C ALA A 147 -13.03 -18.52 -12.82
N GLY A 148 -14.28 -18.86 -12.82
CA GLY A 148 -14.99 -19.53 -11.75
C GLY A 148 -15.85 -20.68 -12.23
N GLU A 149 -16.91 -20.98 -11.48
CA GLU A 149 -17.88 -22.01 -11.82
C GLU A 149 -18.52 -21.75 -13.21
N GLY A 150 -18.64 -22.80 -14.00
CA GLY A 150 -19.16 -22.72 -15.37
C GLY A 150 -18.10 -22.60 -16.43
N GLU A 151 -16.85 -22.37 -16.06
CA GLU A 151 -15.72 -22.45 -17.00
C GLU A 151 -15.42 -23.91 -17.35
N SER A 152 -14.90 -24.14 -18.57
CA SER A 152 -14.54 -25.48 -19.04
C SER A 152 -13.41 -26.06 -18.20
N THR A 153 -13.61 -27.27 -17.69
CA THR A 153 -12.65 -28.01 -16.90
C THR A 153 -12.21 -29.26 -17.66
N THR A 154 -11.09 -29.23 -18.37
CA THR A 154 -10.46 -30.45 -18.87
C THR A 154 -9.56 -31.01 -17.80
N ASP A 155 -8.39 -30.39 -17.62
CA ASP A 155 -7.38 -30.78 -16.63
C ASP A 155 -7.35 -29.83 -15.43
N LEU A 156 -8.13 -28.73 -15.46
CA LEU A 156 -8.07 -27.61 -14.54
C LEU A 156 -9.40 -27.39 -13.81
N VAL A 157 -9.33 -26.84 -12.60
CA VAL A 157 -10.49 -26.38 -11.83
C VAL A 157 -10.29 -24.90 -11.50
N PHE A 158 -11.33 -24.08 -11.68
CA PHE A 158 -11.29 -22.65 -11.45
C PHE A 158 -12.12 -22.26 -10.23
N GLY A 159 -11.56 -21.42 -9.39
CA GLY A 159 -12.14 -21.08 -8.08
C GLY A 159 -12.85 -19.72 -8.02
N GLY A 160 -12.81 -18.90 -9.08
CA GLY A 160 -13.42 -17.57 -9.03
C GLY A 160 -12.78 -16.63 -8.01
N HIS A 161 -11.50 -16.83 -7.68
CA HIS A 161 -10.78 -16.02 -6.69
C HIS A 161 -10.47 -14.63 -7.22
N ASN A 162 -11.46 -13.74 -7.18
CA ASN A 162 -11.34 -12.34 -7.59
C ASN A 162 -10.74 -11.51 -6.47
N LEU A 163 -9.89 -10.54 -6.83
CA LEU A 163 -9.16 -9.68 -5.88
C LEU A 163 -9.15 -8.24 -6.37
N ILE A 164 -9.35 -7.29 -5.46
CA ILE A 164 -9.09 -5.86 -5.71
C ILE A 164 -8.10 -5.38 -4.66
N ALA A 165 -6.95 -4.88 -5.11
CA ALA A 165 -5.91 -4.35 -4.26
C ALA A 165 -5.59 -2.88 -4.59
N GLU A 166 -5.14 -2.13 -3.60
CA GLU A 166 -4.66 -0.75 -3.74
C GLU A 166 -3.39 -0.57 -2.91
N ASN A 167 -2.29 -0.24 -3.58
CA ASN A 167 -1.02 0.09 -2.92
C ASN A 167 -0.66 -0.86 -1.76
N GLY A 168 -0.71 -2.17 -2.01
CA GLY A 168 -0.33 -3.21 -1.04
C GLY A 168 -1.41 -3.60 -0.03
N SER A 169 -2.63 -3.11 -0.20
CA SER A 169 -3.78 -3.51 0.64
C SER A 169 -4.84 -4.21 -0.19
N ILE A 170 -5.31 -5.37 0.26
CA ILE A 170 -6.50 -6.01 -0.34
C ILE A 170 -7.74 -5.26 0.15
N LEU A 171 -8.54 -4.76 -0.77
CA LEU A 171 -9.76 -4.00 -0.48
C LEU A 171 -11.01 -4.85 -0.60
N ALA A 172 -11.01 -5.78 -1.54
CA ALA A 172 -12.09 -6.75 -1.71
C ALA A 172 -11.53 -8.08 -2.21
N GLU A 173 -12.12 -9.17 -1.74
CA GLU A 173 -11.73 -10.53 -2.05
C GLU A 173 -12.96 -11.42 -2.13
N ALA A 174 -13.12 -12.16 -3.23
CA ALA A 174 -14.20 -13.12 -3.40
C ALA A 174 -13.87 -14.43 -2.66
N LYS A 175 -14.88 -15.08 -2.14
CA LYS A 175 -14.72 -16.46 -1.67
C LYS A 175 -14.51 -17.39 -2.87
N ARG A 176 -13.58 -18.31 -2.70
CA ARG A 176 -13.32 -19.34 -3.72
C ARG A 176 -14.52 -20.29 -3.84
N PHE A 177 -14.71 -20.79 -5.06
CA PHE A 177 -15.77 -21.75 -5.43
C PHE A 177 -17.19 -21.21 -5.25
N GLU A 178 -17.33 -19.88 -5.25
CA GLU A 178 -18.60 -19.18 -5.27
C GLU A 178 -18.60 -18.14 -6.40
N ASN A 179 -19.73 -18.02 -7.11
CA ASN A 179 -19.91 -16.97 -8.12
C ASN A 179 -20.27 -15.66 -7.43
N GLN A 180 -19.32 -14.73 -7.34
CA GLN A 180 -19.48 -13.46 -6.66
C GLN A 180 -19.04 -12.28 -7.52
N ILE A 181 -19.76 -11.18 -7.38
CA ILE A 181 -19.32 -9.87 -7.86
C ILE A 181 -18.74 -9.13 -6.66
N ILE A 182 -17.50 -8.70 -6.76
CA ILE A 182 -16.85 -7.83 -5.77
C ILE A 182 -16.66 -6.43 -6.35
N TYR A 183 -16.76 -5.43 -5.49
CA TYR A 183 -16.58 -4.03 -5.86
C TYR A 183 -16.01 -3.23 -4.68
N THR A 184 -15.29 -2.16 -4.98
CA THR A 184 -14.79 -1.20 -3.99
C THR A 184 -14.40 0.10 -4.70
N GLU A 185 -14.10 1.13 -3.95
CA GLU A 185 -13.55 2.38 -4.46
C GLU A 185 -12.02 2.38 -4.39
N LEU A 186 -11.38 2.87 -5.47
CA LEU A 186 -9.94 3.15 -5.52
C LEU A 186 -9.69 4.65 -5.39
N ASP A 187 -8.74 5.04 -4.55
CA ASP A 187 -8.35 6.44 -4.37
C ASP A 187 -7.20 6.81 -5.33
N ILE A 188 -7.56 7.21 -6.54
CA ILE A 188 -6.60 7.56 -7.60
C ILE A 188 -5.70 8.73 -7.21
N LYS A 189 -6.25 9.74 -6.54
CA LYS A 189 -5.46 10.91 -6.09
C LYS A 189 -4.44 10.53 -5.03
N ARG A 190 -4.80 9.63 -4.13
CA ARG A 190 -3.86 9.07 -3.16
C ARG A 190 -2.74 8.29 -3.84
N ILE A 191 -3.06 7.43 -4.80
CA ILE A 191 -2.07 6.68 -5.60
C ILE A 191 -1.05 7.63 -6.23
N VAL A 192 -1.52 8.67 -6.91
CA VAL A 192 -0.65 9.67 -7.53
C VAL A 192 0.16 10.46 -6.48
N GLY A 193 -0.46 10.79 -5.35
CA GLY A 193 0.21 11.45 -4.22
C GLY A 193 1.35 10.61 -3.65
N GLU A 194 1.15 9.30 -3.46
CA GLU A 194 2.18 8.38 -2.96
C GLU A 194 3.33 8.19 -3.97
N ARG A 195 3.02 8.12 -5.27
CA ARG A 195 4.06 8.09 -6.34
C ARG A 195 4.93 9.35 -6.31
N ARG A 196 4.34 10.55 -6.10
CA ARG A 196 5.09 11.81 -6.00
C ARG A 196 6.03 11.86 -4.81
N LYS A 197 5.67 11.25 -3.69
CA LYS A 197 6.51 11.17 -2.48
C LYS A 197 7.64 10.16 -2.65
N ASN A 198 7.45 9.13 -3.45
CA ASN A 198 8.42 8.07 -3.65
C ASN A 198 9.42 8.44 -4.74
N THR A 199 10.59 8.92 -4.31
CA THR A 199 11.65 9.39 -5.21
C THR A 199 12.28 8.28 -6.07
N THR A 200 12.07 7.01 -5.72
CA THR A 200 12.53 5.86 -6.50
C THR A 200 11.52 5.36 -7.52
N PHE A 201 10.29 5.85 -7.47
CA PHE A 201 9.28 5.59 -8.50
C PHE A 201 9.51 6.56 -9.67
N THR A 202 10.35 6.15 -10.62
CA THR A 202 10.68 6.98 -11.78
C THR A 202 9.72 6.69 -12.93
N MET A 203 9.09 7.75 -13.45
CA MET A 203 8.28 7.65 -14.67
C MET A 203 9.18 7.54 -15.89
N GLU A 204 8.75 6.73 -16.88
CA GLU A 204 9.46 6.69 -18.17
C GLU A 204 9.46 8.07 -18.85
N LYS A 205 10.64 8.46 -19.35
CA LYS A 205 10.80 9.73 -20.06
C LYS A 205 10.19 9.66 -21.47
N GLU A 206 10.41 8.54 -22.16
CA GLU A 206 9.84 8.28 -23.46
C GLU A 206 8.55 7.46 -23.29
N LYS A 207 7.43 8.09 -23.62
CA LYS A 207 6.12 7.44 -23.59
C LYS A 207 5.89 6.81 -24.95
N VAL A 208 5.96 5.50 -25.00
CA VAL A 208 5.83 4.71 -26.24
C VAL A 208 4.54 3.89 -26.30
N LEU A 209 3.87 3.71 -25.15
CA LEU A 209 2.61 2.97 -25.10
C LEU A 209 1.46 3.83 -25.64
N PRO A 210 0.61 3.28 -26.52
CA PRO A 210 -0.55 3.99 -27.06
C PRO A 210 -1.51 4.44 -25.94
N ARG A 211 -1.95 5.70 -26.01
CA ARG A 211 -2.96 6.26 -25.12
C ARG A 211 -4.27 6.42 -25.83
N ILE A 212 -5.29 5.79 -25.30
CA ILE A 212 -6.65 5.78 -25.81
C ILE A 212 -7.54 6.50 -24.80
N SER A 213 -8.21 7.57 -25.23
CA SER A 213 -9.13 8.30 -24.36
C SER A 213 -10.46 7.56 -24.29
N PHE A 214 -11.05 7.52 -23.09
CA PHE A 214 -12.42 7.05 -22.90
C PHE A 214 -13.27 8.07 -22.11
N PRO A 215 -14.54 8.20 -22.44
CA PRO A 215 -15.42 9.12 -21.73
C PRO A 215 -15.75 8.58 -20.35
N LEU A 216 -15.68 9.46 -19.35
CA LEU A 216 -16.08 9.19 -17.98
C LEU A 216 -16.71 10.46 -17.40
N ASP A 217 -17.91 10.38 -16.89
CA ASP A 217 -18.54 11.48 -16.18
C ASP A 217 -18.22 11.37 -14.69
N VAL A 218 -17.53 12.40 -14.16
CA VAL A 218 -17.26 12.48 -12.73
C VAL A 218 -18.55 12.89 -12.01
N CYS A 219 -18.99 12.07 -11.08
CA CYS A 219 -20.16 12.33 -10.27
C CYS A 219 -19.89 12.13 -8.79
N GLU A 220 -20.73 12.73 -7.94
CA GLU A 220 -20.69 12.46 -6.52
C GLU A 220 -21.00 10.97 -6.28
N THR A 221 -20.11 10.30 -5.56
CA THR A 221 -20.21 8.85 -5.30
C THR A 221 -20.33 8.59 -3.81
N LYS A 222 -21.35 7.84 -3.42
CA LYS A 222 -21.47 7.34 -2.06
C LYS A 222 -20.46 6.22 -1.87
N LEU A 223 -19.49 6.44 -1.00
CA LEU A 223 -18.47 5.44 -0.71
C LEU A 223 -19.06 4.26 0.05
N THR A 224 -18.69 3.05 -0.35
CA THR A 224 -18.97 1.80 0.37
C THR A 224 -17.78 1.34 1.20
N ARG A 225 -16.60 1.84 0.89
CA ARG A 225 -15.35 1.56 1.61
C ARG A 225 -15.37 2.21 3.00
N GLU A 226 -15.06 1.41 4.01
CA GLU A 226 -14.89 1.91 5.37
C GLU A 226 -13.47 2.44 5.59
N PHE A 227 -13.37 3.61 6.24
CA PHE A 227 -12.09 4.21 6.63
C PHE A 227 -11.94 4.13 8.14
N PRO A 228 -10.85 3.55 8.67
CA PRO A 228 -10.63 3.48 10.10
C PRO A 228 -10.56 4.87 10.72
N LYS A 229 -11.38 5.15 11.74
CA LYS A 229 -11.34 6.42 12.50
C LYS A 229 -10.00 6.65 13.21
N LYS A 230 -9.28 5.56 13.51
CA LYS A 230 -7.96 5.58 14.15
C LYS A 230 -6.97 4.79 13.29
N PRO A 231 -6.48 5.36 12.16
CA PRO A 231 -5.69 4.62 11.17
C PRO A 231 -4.34 4.12 11.69
N PHE A 232 -3.83 4.72 12.77
CA PHE A 232 -2.55 4.34 13.37
C PHE A 232 -2.65 3.33 14.50
N VAL A 233 -3.88 3.04 14.98
CA VAL A 233 -4.12 2.14 16.12
C VAL A 233 -4.86 0.91 15.62
N PRO A 234 -4.23 -0.28 15.58
CA PRO A 234 -4.91 -1.52 15.24
C PRO A 234 -6.10 -1.78 16.18
N GLN A 235 -7.20 -2.26 15.61
CA GLN A 235 -8.38 -2.62 16.40
C GLN A 235 -8.16 -3.95 17.12
N ASP A 236 -7.50 -4.89 16.48
CA ASP A 236 -7.12 -6.17 17.07
C ASP A 236 -6.10 -5.96 18.20
N GLU A 237 -6.36 -6.58 19.36
CA GLU A 237 -5.55 -6.40 20.55
C GLU A 237 -4.14 -7.03 20.41
N LYS A 238 -4.04 -8.19 19.76
CA LYS A 238 -2.75 -8.86 19.53
C LYS A 238 -1.89 -8.07 18.56
N GLU A 239 -2.49 -7.62 17.46
CA GLU A 239 -1.80 -6.78 16.48
C GLU A 239 -1.34 -5.46 17.12
N ARG A 240 -2.19 -4.84 17.96
CA ARG A 240 -1.83 -3.61 18.70
C ARG A 240 -0.67 -3.83 19.65
N ALA A 241 -0.68 -4.94 20.41
CA ALA A 241 0.40 -5.28 21.34
C ALA A 241 1.72 -5.50 20.59
N LEU A 242 1.72 -6.24 19.48
CA LEU A 242 2.90 -6.44 18.62
C LEU A 242 3.43 -5.12 18.08
N ARG A 243 2.56 -4.25 17.58
CA ARG A 243 2.94 -2.94 17.05
C ARG A 243 3.51 -2.03 18.14
N CYS A 244 2.93 -2.00 19.34
CA CYS A 244 3.47 -1.22 20.46
C CYS A 244 4.86 -1.72 20.86
N GLU A 245 5.05 -3.03 20.95
CA GLU A 245 6.36 -3.62 21.27
C GLU A 245 7.41 -3.30 20.19
N GLU A 246 7.03 -3.37 18.91
CA GLU A 246 7.90 -2.99 17.79
C GLU A 246 8.31 -1.52 17.86
N ILE A 247 7.35 -0.60 18.08
CA ILE A 247 7.61 0.84 18.20
C ILE A 247 8.60 1.12 19.34
N LEU A 248 8.38 0.54 20.52
CA LEU A 248 9.28 0.71 21.66
C LEU A 248 10.66 0.13 21.38
N THR A 249 10.72 -1.03 20.74
CA THR A 249 11.98 -1.70 20.42
C THR A 249 12.81 -0.90 19.42
N ILE A 250 12.19 -0.39 18.35
CA ILE A 250 12.88 0.46 17.34
C ILE A 250 13.53 1.67 18.01
N GLN A 251 12.79 2.38 18.86
CA GLN A 251 13.29 3.56 19.57
C GLN A 251 14.39 3.19 20.56
N ALA A 252 14.19 2.13 21.35
CA ALA A 252 15.17 1.67 22.33
C ALA A 252 16.48 1.20 21.68
N MET A 253 16.40 0.52 20.53
CA MET A 253 17.59 0.13 19.75
C MET A 253 18.39 1.33 19.25
N GLY A 254 17.71 2.38 18.80
CA GLY A 254 18.36 3.65 18.42
C GLY A 254 19.12 4.27 19.61
N LEU A 255 18.45 4.37 20.76
CA LEU A 255 19.06 4.90 21.99
C LEU A 255 20.20 4.01 22.50
N LYS A 256 19.99 2.69 22.54
CA LYS A 256 21.02 1.70 22.88
C LYS A 256 22.31 1.94 22.09
N LYS A 257 22.21 2.11 20.77
CA LYS A 257 23.38 2.35 19.93
C LYS A 257 24.12 3.63 20.33
N ARG A 258 23.39 4.70 20.67
CA ARG A 258 23.99 5.96 21.11
C ARG A 258 24.69 5.83 22.47
N LEU A 259 24.03 5.20 23.44
CA LEU A 259 24.61 4.96 24.77
C LEU A 259 25.91 4.15 24.70
N LEU A 260 25.93 3.09 23.90
CA LEU A 260 27.11 2.27 23.70
C LEU A 260 28.25 3.04 22.99
N HIS A 261 27.87 3.81 21.95
CA HIS A 261 28.88 4.56 21.18
C HIS A 261 29.55 5.69 21.98
N THR A 262 28.75 6.38 22.80
CA THR A 262 29.26 7.49 23.64
C THR A 262 29.86 7.03 24.96
N HIS A 263 29.81 5.72 25.27
CA HIS A 263 30.15 5.15 26.57
C HIS A 263 29.47 5.84 27.74
N ALA A 264 28.23 6.31 27.51
CA ALA A 264 27.43 7.01 28.52
C ALA A 264 27.08 6.07 29.68
N ASN A 265 27.38 6.50 30.91
CA ASN A 265 27.03 5.75 32.11
C ASN A 265 25.62 6.08 32.61
N THR A 266 25.15 7.28 32.33
CA THR A 266 23.84 7.79 32.78
C THR A 266 23.03 8.33 31.61
N ALA A 267 21.73 8.36 31.79
CA ALA A 267 20.82 9.09 30.91
C ALA A 267 19.99 10.05 31.77
N VAL A 268 19.81 11.27 31.27
CA VAL A 268 19.02 12.30 31.95
C VAL A 268 17.75 12.55 31.15
N VAL A 269 16.59 12.44 31.78
CA VAL A 269 15.28 12.65 31.15
C VAL A 269 14.47 13.65 31.96
N GLY A 270 14.11 14.78 31.35
CA GLY A 270 13.14 15.72 31.93
C GLY A 270 11.75 15.13 31.85
N ILE A 271 11.08 14.96 32.98
CA ILE A 271 9.73 14.35 33.05
C ILE A 271 8.70 15.37 33.53
N SER A 272 7.69 15.62 32.68
CA SER A 272 6.56 16.52 32.99
C SER A 272 5.31 15.76 33.41
N GLY A 273 5.27 14.45 33.27
CA GLY A 273 4.05 13.63 33.40
C GLY A 273 3.13 13.66 32.19
N GLY A 274 3.54 14.31 31.08
CA GLY A 274 2.90 14.27 29.78
C GLY A 274 3.32 13.04 28.96
N LEU A 275 2.66 12.79 27.84
CA LEU A 275 2.87 11.59 27.01
C LEU A 275 4.31 11.50 26.44
N ASP A 276 4.87 12.59 25.96
CA ASP A 276 6.19 12.59 25.30
C ASP A 276 7.30 12.21 26.30
N SER A 277 7.31 12.85 27.46
CA SER A 277 8.28 12.53 28.53
C SER A 277 8.09 11.13 29.10
N THR A 278 6.85 10.66 29.15
CA THR A 278 6.50 9.27 29.55
C THR A 278 7.11 8.29 28.57
N LEU A 279 6.89 8.47 27.26
CA LEU A 279 7.46 7.61 26.23
C LEU A 279 9.00 7.64 26.25
N ALA A 280 9.59 8.82 26.38
CA ALA A 280 11.05 8.98 26.47
C ALA A 280 11.63 8.18 27.64
N LEU A 281 11.01 8.22 28.82
CA LEU A 281 11.48 7.47 29.99
C LEU A 281 11.33 5.95 29.82
N ILE A 282 10.20 5.48 29.25
CA ILE A 282 9.96 4.05 28.95
C ILE A 282 11.01 3.53 27.97
N VAL A 283 11.26 4.27 26.88
CA VAL A 283 12.27 3.93 25.87
C VAL A 283 13.66 3.87 26.49
N THR A 284 13.99 4.82 27.38
CA THR A 284 15.27 4.85 28.08
C THR A 284 15.43 3.64 29.00
N ALA A 285 14.41 3.31 29.79
CA ALA A 285 14.42 2.14 30.66
C ALA A 285 14.61 0.84 29.85
N LYS A 286 13.89 0.69 28.72
CA LYS A 286 14.04 -0.47 27.82
C LYS A 286 15.45 -0.54 27.21
N ALA A 287 16.04 0.59 26.82
CA ALA A 287 17.40 0.63 26.28
C ALA A 287 18.43 0.22 27.34
N PHE A 288 18.24 0.63 28.60
CA PHE A 288 19.10 0.22 29.72
C PHE A 288 19.00 -1.29 29.99
N ASP A 289 17.79 -1.86 29.98
CA ASP A 289 17.60 -3.32 30.07
C ASP A 289 18.37 -4.06 28.96
N MET A 290 18.30 -3.56 27.73
CA MET A 290 18.98 -4.18 26.57
C MET A 290 20.50 -4.16 26.65
N ILE A 291 21.11 -3.27 27.45
CA ILE A 291 22.55 -3.18 27.63
C ILE A 291 23.00 -3.68 28.99
N GLY A 292 22.10 -4.19 29.81
CA GLY A 292 22.39 -4.71 31.14
C GLY A 292 22.83 -3.64 32.16
N LYS A 293 22.38 -2.37 31.97
CA LYS A 293 22.66 -1.28 32.91
C LYS A 293 21.56 -1.16 33.97
N ASP A 294 21.96 -0.74 35.17
CA ASP A 294 21.02 -0.48 36.25
C ASP A 294 20.17 0.75 35.89
N LYS A 295 18.84 0.61 36.00
CA LYS A 295 17.90 1.71 35.78
C LYS A 295 18.05 2.87 36.76
N LYS A 296 18.70 2.65 37.89
CA LYS A 296 19.10 3.73 38.83
C LYS A 296 20.00 4.75 38.21
N GLU A 297 20.75 4.39 37.16
CA GLU A 297 21.59 5.30 36.38
C GLU A 297 20.76 6.20 35.43
N ILE A 298 19.45 5.99 35.34
CA ILE A 298 18.52 6.90 34.66
C ILE A 298 18.11 7.99 35.63
N LEU A 299 18.51 9.23 35.38
CA LEU A 299 18.13 10.38 36.17
C LEU A 299 16.88 11.02 35.58
N ALA A 300 15.73 10.74 36.20
CA ALA A 300 14.46 11.34 35.85
C ALA A 300 14.28 12.65 36.62
N ILE A 301 14.29 13.79 35.93
CA ILE A 301 14.20 15.13 36.54
C ILE A 301 12.81 15.70 36.34
N THR A 302 12.13 16.01 37.45
CA THR A 302 10.91 16.81 37.44
C THR A 302 11.19 18.23 37.89
N MET A 303 10.64 19.21 37.18
CA MET A 303 10.87 20.63 37.41
C MET A 303 9.51 21.34 37.56
N PRO A 304 8.86 21.16 38.73
CA PRO A 304 7.56 21.81 38.96
C PRO A 304 7.67 23.34 38.98
N CYS A 305 6.76 24.00 38.26
CA CYS A 305 6.61 25.44 38.18
C CYS A 305 5.13 25.82 38.09
N PHE A 306 4.80 27.09 37.87
CA PHE A 306 3.46 27.65 37.92
C PHE A 306 2.38 26.91 37.14
N GLY A 307 2.72 26.30 35.99
CA GLY A 307 1.79 25.52 35.16
C GLY A 307 1.69 24.02 35.50
N THR A 308 2.41 23.55 36.52
CA THR A 308 2.43 22.13 36.88
C THR A 308 1.21 21.76 37.71
N THR A 309 0.36 20.85 37.21
CA THR A 309 -0.79 20.36 37.99
C THR A 309 -0.37 19.20 38.90
N ASP A 310 -1.07 19.03 40.03
CA ASP A 310 -0.85 17.90 40.96
C ASP A 310 -0.91 16.54 40.27
N ARG A 311 -1.80 16.40 39.27
CA ARG A 311 -1.97 15.16 38.52
C ARG A 311 -0.74 14.83 37.71
N THR A 312 -0.22 15.77 36.93
CA THR A 312 0.96 15.56 36.05
C THR A 312 2.20 15.33 36.92
N TYR A 313 2.38 16.05 37.99
CA TYR A 313 3.46 15.86 38.94
C TYR A 313 3.44 14.44 39.53
N ARG A 314 2.31 14.01 40.10
CA ARG A 314 2.16 12.65 40.67
C ARG A 314 2.43 11.55 39.62
N ASN A 315 1.96 11.73 38.40
CA ASN A 315 2.21 10.78 37.32
C ASN A 315 3.69 10.66 37.02
N ALA A 316 4.41 11.77 36.93
CA ALA A 316 5.85 11.79 36.69
C ALA A 316 6.61 11.03 37.77
N CYS A 317 6.35 11.36 39.07
CA CYS A 317 6.99 10.71 40.22
C CYS A 317 6.72 9.20 40.25
N LYS A 318 5.45 8.80 40.16
CA LYS A 318 5.07 7.39 40.18
C LYS A 318 5.67 6.58 39.07
N MET A 319 5.73 7.14 37.88
CA MET A 319 6.33 6.47 36.72
C MET A 319 7.85 6.27 36.87
N ALA A 320 8.57 7.28 37.32
CA ALA A 320 10.01 7.15 37.58
C ALA A 320 10.29 6.05 38.62
N GLU A 321 9.51 6.01 39.70
CA GLU A 321 9.58 4.99 40.72
C GLU A 321 9.29 3.59 40.17
N GLN A 322 8.19 3.42 39.43
CA GLN A 322 7.80 2.13 38.87
C GLN A 322 8.79 1.57 37.85
N LEU A 323 9.49 2.44 37.11
CA LEU A 323 10.52 2.04 36.18
C LEU A 323 11.90 1.82 36.85
N GLY A 324 12.03 2.14 38.13
CA GLY A 324 13.27 2.00 38.89
C GLY A 324 14.32 3.09 38.57
N ALA A 325 13.89 4.20 37.96
CA ALA A 325 14.75 5.34 37.68
C ALA A 325 14.99 6.20 38.93
N THR A 326 16.12 6.87 39.01
CA THR A 326 16.39 7.83 40.09
C THR A 326 15.65 9.12 39.83
N LEU A 327 14.66 9.41 40.68
CA LEU A 327 13.90 10.67 40.60
C LEU A 327 14.64 11.81 41.28
N ARG A 328 14.73 12.94 40.59
CA ARG A 328 15.21 14.20 41.15
C ARG A 328 14.24 15.33 40.88
N GLU A 329 13.83 16.00 41.95
CA GLU A 329 13.03 17.22 41.85
C GLU A 329 13.92 18.45 41.86
N VAL A 330 13.71 19.35 40.92
CA VAL A 330 14.39 20.66 40.85
C VAL A 330 13.32 21.75 40.81
N LYS A 331 13.13 22.47 41.90
CA LYS A 331 12.21 23.61 41.98
C LYS A 331 12.79 24.77 41.17
N ILE A 332 12.10 25.19 40.10
CA ILE A 332 12.58 26.25 39.20
C ILE A 332 11.77 27.54 39.35
N ALA A 333 10.77 27.60 40.24
CA ALA A 333 9.88 28.75 40.36
C ALA A 333 10.62 30.07 40.66
N ASP A 334 11.63 30.04 41.53
CA ASP A 334 12.41 31.25 41.86
C ASP A 334 13.24 31.73 40.68
N SER A 335 13.86 30.82 39.93
CA SER A 335 14.64 31.14 38.73
C SER A 335 13.75 31.73 37.62
N VAL A 336 12.54 31.18 37.44
CA VAL A 336 11.57 31.67 36.47
C VAL A 336 11.05 33.03 36.88
N SER A 337 10.79 33.24 38.19
CA SER A 337 10.36 34.57 38.71
C SER A 337 11.40 35.65 38.49
N LEU A 338 12.68 35.31 38.72
CA LEU A 338 13.79 36.25 38.46
C LEU A 338 13.86 36.57 36.96
N HIS A 339 13.76 35.58 36.10
CA HIS A 339 13.78 35.79 34.66
C HIS A 339 12.59 36.63 34.17
N PHE A 340 11.39 36.43 34.75
CA PHE A 340 10.23 37.30 34.46
C PHE A 340 10.52 38.78 34.81
N GLN A 341 11.17 39.06 35.94
CA GLN A 341 11.59 40.39 36.31
C GLN A 341 12.59 40.96 35.29
N ASP A 342 13.59 40.18 34.85
CA ASP A 342 14.59 40.62 33.90
C ASP A 342 14.00 41.02 32.53
N ILE A 343 12.96 40.33 32.07
CA ILE A 343 12.30 40.59 30.79
C ILE A 343 11.08 41.50 30.90
N GLY A 344 10.73 41.93 32.12
CA GLY A 344 9.56 42.81 32.36
C GLY A 344 8.21 42.14 32.15
N HIS A 345 8.13 40.80 32.34
CA HIS A 345 6.89 40.05 32.21
C HIS A 345 6.17 39.95 33.56
N ASP A 346 4.87 40.26 33.59
CA ASP A 346 4.04 40.02 34.77
C ASP A 346 3.55 38.57 34.79
N PRO A 347 3.82 37.77 35.83
CA PRO A 347 3.32 36.40 35.94
C PRO A 347 1.79 36.23 35.90
N LYS A 348 1.05 37.33 35.98
CA LYS A 348 -0.42 37.37 35.93
C LYS A 348 -0.96 37.59 34.51
N ASP A 349 -0.14 37.97 33.58
CA ASP A 349 -0.45 38.09 32.15
C ASP A 349 -0.32 36.70 31.48
#